data_a58a5c11cc168ae3eff7e22fc75c388b
#
_entry.id   a58a5c11cc168ae3eff7e22fc75c388b
#
_cell.length_a   1.000
_cell.length_b   1.000
_cell.length_c   1.000
_cell.angle_alpha   90.00
_cell.angle_beta   90.00
_cell.angle_gamma   90.00
#
_symmetry.space_group_name_H-M   'P 1'
#
loop_
_entity.id
_entity.type
_entity.pdbx_description
1 polymer ?
#
loop_
_entity_poly.entity_id
_entity_poly.type
_entity_poly.pdbx_seq_one_letter_code
_entity_poly.pdbx_strand_id
1 'polypeptide(L)'
;MTNARDDAPHAPHAALPDGWLAVESLDIDAQGIARRPDGKVVFIDGALPFETVSVNVHRKKNNWEAGVVTAIHRESSQRVRPGCPNFGLHEGSCGGCKMQHLHEAAQVAVKQRVLEDNLWHLGKVRAEMLLRPIEGPAWGYRYRARLSVRHVHKKGVVLIGFHERKSRYVADMKVCPVLPPHVSAMMMPLRDLIFGMDARETCPQIELACGDEVTALVLRHLEPLSDGDQARLRAFAAQHGVQWWLQSKGPDTVKLLDADVPQLSYSLPEFGITMPFKPTDFTQVNPHINRVLVSRALRLLDAQKHERVIDWFCGLGNFTLPIATMAREVLGIEGSETLVTRSRENLGLNQRGRAQPLAPTQFAARNLFEMTPELLVADGVADKWLVDPPREGAFALAKTLADLHLQPELRGSWTPPKRIVYVSCNPATLARDAGLLVHQAGYRCTTAGVVNMFPHTAHVESMAVFELDTGR
;
A
#
# COMPACT_ATOMS: atom_id res chain seq x y z
N MET A 1 -18.34 3.13 -34.42
CA MET A 1 -17.18 3.68 -35.16
C MET A 1 -15.93 3.09 -34.51
N THR A 2 -15.38 2.09 -35.16
CA THR A 2 -14.20 1.34 -34.72
C THR A 2 -12.94 2.19 -34.94
N ASN A 3 -12.42 2.80 -33.87
CA ASN A 3 -11.06 3.36 -33.88
C ASN A 3 -10.06 2.23 -33.63
N ALA A 4 -9.67 1.54 -34.66
CA ALA A 4 -8.42 0.82 -34.72
C ALA A 4 -7.31 1.88 -34.54
N ARG A 5 -6.65 1.91 -33.40
CA ARG A 5 -5.32 2.51 -33.34
C ARG A 5 -4.39 1.52 -34.05
N ASP A 6 -3.98 1.89 -35.24
CA ASP A 6 -2.98 1.24 -36.03
C ASP A 6 -1.77 0.90 -35.13
N ASP A 7 -1.36 -0.36 -35.15
CA ASP A 7 0.00 -0.77 -34.87
C ASP A 7 0.91 -0.21 -35.95
N ALA A 8 1.16 1.09 -35.89
CA ALA A 8 2.17 1.71 -36.73
C ALA A 8 3.51 1.10 -36.34
N PRO A 9 4.24 0.49 -37.29
CA PRO A 9 5.58 -0.03 -37.02
C PRO A 9 6.42 1.16 -36.52
N HIS A 10 6.98 1.02 -35.31
CA HIS A 10 7.96 1.96 -34.80
C HIS A 10 9.00 2.21 -35.89
N ALA A 11 9.18 3.49 -36.23
CA ALA A 11 10.23 3.90 -37.18
C ALA A 11 11.56 3.22 -36.78
N PRO A 12 12.34 2.69 -37.73
CA PRO A 12 13.57 2.00 -37.40
C PRO A 12 14.48 2.97 -36.64
N HIS A 13 14.66 2.71 -35.33
CA HIS A 13 15.69 3.40 -34.58
C HIS A 13 17.02 3.21 -35.30
N ALA A 14 17.74 4.30 -35.55
CA ALA A 14 19.09 4.21 -36.07
C ALA A 14 19.86 3.13 -35.29
N ALA A 15 20.57 2.23 -35.99
CA ALA A 15 21.24 1.11 -35.34
C ALA A 15 22.13 1.63 -34.22
N LEU A 16 21.86 1.18 -33.01
CA LEU A 16 22.66 1.55 -31.84
C LEU A 16 24.03 0.85 -31.94
N PRO A 17 25.09 1.43 -31.42
CA PRO A 17 26.37 0.75 -31.29
C PRO A 17 26.24 -0.60 -30.59
N ASP A 18 27.09 -1.56 -30.93
CA ASP A 18 27.06 -2.90 -30.37
C ASP A 18 27.09 -2.87 -28.84
N GLY A 19 26.16 -3.62 -28.24
CA GLY A 19 26.03 -3.72 -26.79
C GLY A 19 25.21 -2.62 -26.12
N TRP A 20 24.77 -1.58 -26.84
CA TRP A 20 23.88 -0.55 -26.32
C TRP A 20 22.43 -0.97 -26.46
N LEU A 21 21.62 -0.59 -25.45
CA LEU A 21 20.18 -0.90 -25.43
C LEU A 21 19.36 0.39 -25.23
N ALA A 22 18.29 0.55 -26.03
CA ALA A 22 17.29 1.57 -25.80
C ALA A 22 16.26 1.06 -24.79
N VAL A 23 16.01 1.82 -23.73
CA VAL A 23 15.03 1.48 -22.70
C VAL A 23 13.66 2.01 -23.12
N GLU A 24 12.69 1.11 -23.27
CA GLU A 24 11.34 1.40 -23.77
C GLU A 24 10.37 1.82 -22.65
N SER A 25 10.43 1.13 -21.51
CA SER A 25 9.47 1.32 -20.39
C SER A 25 10.07 0.86 -19.07
N LEU A 26 9.28 0.93 -18.00
CA LEU A 26 9.57 0.28 -16.71
C LEU A 26 8.56 -0.84 -16.44
N ASP A 27 9.03 -1.89 -15.81
CA ASP A 27 8.17 -2.94 -15.27
C ASP A 27 7.59 -2.58 -13.89
N ILE A 28 6.80 -3.51 -13.35
CA ILE A 28 6.19 -3.38 -12.01
C ILE A 28 7.24 -3.33 -10.88
N ASP A 29 8.47 -3.80 -11.12
CA ASP A 29 9.58 -3.77 -10.15
C ASP A 29 10.48 -2.53 -10.32
N ALA A 30 10.09 -1.59 -11.20
CA ALA A 30 10.86 -0.42 -11.59
C ALA A 30 12.19 -0.76 -12.27
N GLN A 31 12.24 -1.86 -13.03
CA GLN A 31 13.35 -2.21 -13.90
C GLN A 31 13.09 -1.66 -15.30
N GLY A 32 14.10 -1.06 -15.92
CA GLY A 32 14.03 -0.65 -17.33
C GLY A 32 13.83 -1.88 -18.22
N ILE A 33 12.92 -1.80 -19.16
CA ILE A 33 12.67 -2.82 -20.17
C ILE A 33 13.31 -2.38 -21.47
N ALA A 34 14.18 -3.22 -22.02
CA ALA A 34 14.78 -3.05 -23.36
C ALA A 34 14.69 -4.36 -24.14
N ARG A 35 14.91 -4.29 -25.46
CA ARG A 35 14.94 -5.47 -26.33
C ARG A 35 16.28 -5.55 -27.06
N ARG A 36 16.78 -6.77 -27.19
CA ARG A 36 17.88 -7.06 -28.07
C ARG A 36 17.41 -7.14 -29.53
N PRO A 37 18.33 -7.07 -30.51
CA PRO A 37 17.98 -7.22 -31.93
C PRO A 37 17.25 -8.54 -32.25
N ASP A 38 17.52 -9.62 -31.50
CA ASP A 38 16.82 -10.92 -31.61
C ASP A 38 15.44 -10.96 -30.93
N GLY A 39 14.96 -9.83 -30.40
CA GLY A 39 13.67 -9.70 -29.71
C GLY A 39 13.68 -10.08 -28.22
N LYS A 40 14.80 -10.59 -27.69
CA LYS A 40 14.91 -10.98 -26.29
C LYS A 40 14.76 -9.77 -25.35
N VAL A 41 13.89 -9.90 -24.34
CA VAL A 41 13.65 -8.85 -23.34
C VAL A 41 14.80 -8.79 -22.34
N VAL A 42 15.22 -7.57 -21.99
CA VAL A 42 16.23 -7.32 -20.96
C VAL A 42 15.64 -6.43 -19.87
N PHE A 43 15.60 -6.94 -18.64
CA PHE A 43 15.22 -6.19 -17.44
C PHE A 43 16.47 -5.56 -16.82
N ILE A 44 16.45 -4.23 -16.64
CA ILE A 44 17.65 -3.48 -16.31
C ILE A 44 17.44 -2.68 -15.03
N ASP A 45 18.08 -3.08 -13.94
CA ASP A 45 18.09 -2.29 -12.71
C ASP A 45 18.75 -0.93 -12.95
N GLY A 46 18.07 0.14 -12.54
CA GLY A 46 18.59 1.51 -12.55
C GLY A 46 18.50 2.25 -13.89
N ALA A 47 17.99 1.62 -14.94
CA ALA A 47 17.73 2.27 -16.22
C ALA A 47 16.31 2.85 -16.26
N LEU A 48 16.13 3.96 -17.00
CA LEU A 48 14.87 4.67 -17.15
C LEU A 48 14.38 4.67 -18.60
N PRO A 49 13.07 4.83 -18.84
CA PRO A 49 12.54 4.96 -20.19
C PRO A 49 13.22 6.10 -20.96
N PHE A 50 13.41 5.87 -22.27
CA PHE A 50 14.08 6.78 -23.22
C PHE A 50 15.59 6.93 -23.02
N GLU A 51 16.21 6.13 -22.15
CA GLU A 51 17.65 6.09 -22.03
C GLU A 51 18.27 5.11 -23.06
N THR A 52 19.53 5.40 -23.40
CA THR A 52 20.40 4.47 -24.10
C THR A 52 21.49 4.05 -23.15
N VAL A 53 21.63 2.75 -22.89
CA VAL A 53 22.45 2.22 -21.80
C VAL A 53 23.31 1.04 -22.20
N SER A 54 24.43 0.85 -21.51
CA SER A 54 25.16 -0.42 -21.43
C SER A 54 24.77 -1.18 -20.17
N VAL A 55 24.74 -2.51 -20.24
CA VAL A 55 24.22 -3.38 -19.20
C VAL A 55 25.17 -4.51 -18.88
N ASN A 56 25.47 -4.72 -17.60
CA ASN A 56 26.07 -5.95 -17.12
C ASN A 56 24.98 -6.98 -16.81
N VAL A 57 24.88 -8.01 -17.66
CA VAL A 57 23.89 -9.08 -17.53
C VAL A 57 24.39 -10.13 -16.55
N HIS A 58 23.64 -10.32 -15.46
CA HIS A 58 23.96 -11.31 -14.41
C HIS A 58 23.04 -12.55 -14.43
N ARG A 59 21.93 -12.51 -15.19
CA ARG A 59 21.00 -13.64 -15.33
C ARG A 59 20.50 -13.75 -16.76
N LYS A 60 20.59 -14.95 -17.34
CA LYS A 60 20.13 -15.25 -18.70
C LYS A 60 19.13 -16.39 -18.66
N LYS A 61 18.04 -16.24 -19.43
CA LYS A 61 17.03 -17.26 -19.73
C LYS A 61 16.79 -17.28 -21.24
N ASN A 62 16.02 -18.25 -21.72
CA ASN A 62 15.78 -18.39 -23.18
C ASN A 62 15.12 -17.11 -23.76
N ASN A 63 14.10 -16.57 -23.08
CA ASN A 63 13.28 -15.47 -23.58
C ASN A 63 13.58 -14.12 -22.95
N TRP A 64 14.40 -14.05 -21.89
CA TRP A 64 14.73 -12.82 -21.20
C TRP A 64 16.10 -12.85 -20.50
N GLU A 65 16.61 -11.67 -20.23
CA GLU A 65 17.82 -11.43 -19.47
C GLU A 65 17.54 -10.42 -18.34
N ALA A 66 18.36 -10.43 -17.30
CA ALA A 66 18.34 -9.39 -16.27
C ALA A 66 19.77 -8.90 -15.99
N GLY A 67 19.90 -7.61 -15.80
CA GLY A 67 21.18 -6.97 -15.58
C GLY A 67 21.07 -5.66 -14.81
N VAL A 68 22.19 -4.99 -14.68
CA VAL A 68 22.33 -3.68 -14.00
C VAL A 68 22.96 -2.72 -15.01
N VAL A 69 22.46 -1.49 -15.04
CA VAL A 69 23.06 -0.43 -15.87
C VAL A 69 24.51 -0.18 -15.45
N THR A 70 25.41 -0.12 -16.43
CA THR A 70 26.85 0.17 -16.21
C THR A 70 27.26 1.53 -16.75
N ALA A 71 26.61 1.96 -17.83
CA ALA A 71 26.80 3.30 -18.38
C ALA A 71 25.49 3.79 -19.01
N ILE A 72 25.27 5.09 -18.92
CA ILE A 72 24.15 5.80 -19.55
C ILE A 72 24.77 6.67 -20.64
N HIS A 73 24.48 6.38 -21.90
CA HIS A 73 25.00 7.09 -23.06
C HIS A 73 24.10 8.25 -23.50
N ARG A 74 22.79 8.07 -23.26
CA ARG A 74 21.77 9.10 -23.41
C ARG A 74 20.86 9.05 -22.19
N GLU A 75 20.78 10.14 -21.47
CA GLU A 75 19.98 10.28 -20.25
C GLU A 75 18.52 10.60 -20.58
N SER A 76 17.60 10.07 -19.77
CA SER A 76 16.20 10.50 -19.78
C SER A 76 16.08 11.88 -19.19
N SER A 77 15.24 12.75 -19.77
CA SER A 77 14.90 14.06 -19.19
C SER A 77 14.19 13.95 -17.83
N GLN A 78 13.75 12.76 -17.47
CA GLN A 78 13.08 12.48 -16.20
C GLN A 78 14.05 11.92 -15.13
N ARG A 79 15.32 11.75 -15.48
CA ARG A 79 16.33 11.33 -14.49
C ARG A 79 16.65 12.47 -13.54
N VAL A 80 16.65 12.15 -12.26
CA VAL A 80 17.03 13.10 -11.20
C VAL A 80 18.06 12.49 -10.26
N ARG A 81 18.79 13.33 -9.56
CA ARG A 81 19.67 12.86 -8.48
C ARG A 81 18.81 12.39 -7.30
N PRO A 82 19.01 11.14 -6.81
CA PRO A 82 18.30 10.64 -5.65
C PRO A 82 18.50 11.53 -4.40
N GLY A 83 17.40 11.80 -3.69
CA GLY A 83 17.45 12.61 -2.47
C GLY A 83 17.94 11.86 -1.22
N CYS A 84 17.94 10.51 -1.24
CA CYS A 84 18.38 9.70 -0.11
C CYS A 84 19.83 9.22 -0.32
N PRO A 85 20.74 9.45 0.63
CA PRO A 85 22.15 9.03 0.51
C PRO A 85 22.30 7.50 0.54
N ASN A 86 21.29 6.76 1.01
CA ASN A 86 21.31 5.30 1.09
C ASN A 86 20.76 4.63 -0.19
N PHE A 87 20.25 5.42 -1.14
CA PHE A 87 19.74 4.90 -2.41
C PHE A 87 20.88 4.67 -3.40
N GLY A 88 20.85 3.53 -4.10
CA GLY A 88 21.85 3.24 -5.13
C GLY A 88 21.75 1.81 -5.65
N LEU A 89 22.73 1.45 -6.52
CA LEU A 89 22.89 0.11 -7.08
C LEU A 89 24.16 -0.59 -6.54
N HIS A 90 24.96 0.13 -5.75
CA HIS A 90 26.17 -0.39 -5.15
C HIS A 90 25.86 -1.31 -3.96
N GLU A 91 26.82 -2.14 -3.60
CA GLU A 91 26.76 -2.98 -2.42
C GLU A 91 26.51 -2.16 -1.16
N GLY A 92 25.65 -2.64 -0.25
CA GLY A 92 25.26 -1.91 0.95
C GLY A 92 24.12 -0.90 0.76
N SER A 93 23.70 -0.62 -0.49
CA SER A 93 22.56 0.29 -0.76
C SER A 93 21.27 -0.25 -0.18
N CYS A 94 20.46 0.66 0.40
CA CYS A 94 19.14 0.32 0.93
C CYS A 94 18.17 -0.16 -0.14
N GLY A 95 17.45 -1.27 0.14
CA GLY A 95 16.43 -1.85 -0.74
C GLY A 95 15.02 -1.28 -0.57
N GLY A 96 14.82 -0.32 0.33
CA GLY A 96 13.49 0.20 0.66
C GLY A 96 12.85 1.06 -0.45
N CYS A 97 13.64 1.71 -1.29
CA CYS A 97 13.17 2.51 -2.42
C CYS A 97 13.74 1.97 -3.74
N LYS A 98 12.97 2.15 -4.83
CA LYS A 98 13.36 1.65 -6.16
C LYS A 98 13.43 2.74 -7.23
N MET A 99 12.75 3.89 -7.05
CA MET A 99 12.52 4.88 -8.11
C MET A 99 13.05 6.28 -7.80
N GLN A 100 13.91 6.48 -6.80
CA GLN A 100 14.37 7.85 -6.44
C GLN A 100 15.20 8.55 -7.53
N HIS A 101 15.70 7.82 -8.51
CA HIS A 101 16.40 8.36 -9.68
C HIS A 101 15.44 8.81 -10.80
N LEU A 102 14.13 8.62 -10.64
CA LEU A 102 13.06 9.06 -11.53
C LEU A 102 12.31 10.23 -10.89
N HIS A 103 12.06 11.29 -11.67
CA HIS A 103 11.27 12.45 -11.23
C HIS A 103 9.90 12.03 -10.68
N GLU A 104 9.42 12.66 -9.62
CA GLU A 104 8.23 12.23 -8.87
C GLU A 104 6.97 12.14 -9.75
N ALA A 105 6.73 13.14 -10.60
CA ALA A 105 5.60 13.09 -11.53
C ALA A 105 5.71 11.95 -12.55
N ALA A 106 6.94 11.59 -12.98
CA ALA A 106 7.15 10.46 -13.87
C ALA A 106 6.96 9.12 -13.15
N GLN A 107 7.25 9.03 -11.84
CA GLN A 107 6.92 7.85 -11.05
C GLN A 107 5.40 7.58 -11.06
N VAL A 108 4.60 8.63 -10.93
CA VAL A 108 3.13 8.53 -10.97
C VAL A 108 2.65 8.08 -12.35
N ALA A 109 3.21 8.65 -13.42
CA ALA A 109 2.88 8.27 -14.79
C ALA A 109 3.20 6.79 -15.08
N VAL A 110 4.35 6.30 -14.58
CA VAL A 110 4.72 4.87 -14.67
C VAL A 110 3.70 3.99 -13.93
N LYS A 111 3.33 4.36 -12.71
CA LYS A 111 2.33 3.63 -11.92
C LYS A 111 0.96 3.61 -12.60
N GLN A 112 0.55 4.75 -13.18
CA GLN A 112 -0.68 4.83 -13.95
C GLN A 112 -0.65 3.89 -15.16
N ARG A 113 0.46 3.85 -15.89
CA ARG A 113 0.66 2.92 -17.01
C ARG A 113 0.57 1.46 -16.56
N VAL A 114 1.20 1.11 -15.42
CA VAL A 114 1.11 -0.24 -14.86
C VAL A 114 -0.35 -0.63 -14.55
N LEU A 115 -1.15 0.28 -13.99
CA LEU A 115 -2.57 0.03 -13.75
C LEU A 115 -3.33 -0.25 -15.05
N GLU A 116 -3.18 0.61 -16.05
CA GLU A 116 -3.88 0.49 -17.34
C GLU A 116 -3.49 -0.79 -18.09
N ASP A 117 -2.19 -1.10 -18.13
CA ASP A 117 -1.67 -2.31 -18.76
C ASP A 117 -2.21 -3.57 -18.08
N ASN A 118 -2.28 -3.61 -16.74
CA ASN A 118 -2.88 -4.75 -16.02
C ASN A 118 -4.38 -4.88 -16.30
N LEU A 119 -5.14 -3.79 -16.20
CA LEU A 119 -6.59 -3.81 -16.49
C LEU A 119 -6.84 -4.35 -17.90
N TRP A 120 -6.08 -3.90 -18.91
CA TRP A 120 -6.24 -4.33 -20.28
C TRP A 120 -5.72 -5.74 -20.54
N HIS A 121 -4.49 -6.07 -20.13
CA HIS A 121 -3.86 -7.35 -20.51
C HIS A 121 -4.39 -8.53 -19.69
N LEU A 122 -4.67 -8.34 -18.40
CA LEU A 122 -5.17 -9.40 -17.52
C LEU A 122 -6.69 -9.41 -17.42
N GLY A 123 -7.31 -8.25 -17.17
CA GLY A 123 -8.76 -8.15 -16.97
C GLY A 123 -9.56 -8.01 -18.26
N LYS A 124 -8.93 -7.63 -19.38
CA LYS A 124 -9.59 -7.20 -20.63
C LYS A 124 -10.59 -6.06 -20.40
N VAL A 125 -10.31 -5.22 -19.40
CA VAL A 125 -11.14 -4.10 -18.98
C VAL A 125 -10.46 -2.79 -19.34
N ARG A 126 -11.26 -1.82 -19.80
CA ARG A 126 -10.85 -0.43 -19.95
C ARG A 126 -11.80 0.42 -19.13
N ALA A 127 -11.24 1.31 -18.32
CA ALA A 127 -12.03 2.34 -17.66
C ALA A 127 -12.51 3.36 -18.69
N GLU A 128 -13.76 3.81 -18.57
CA GLU A 128 -14.33 4.84 -19.46
C GLU A 128 -13.62 6.19 -19.24
N MET A 129 -13.21 6.46 -18.00
CA MET A 129 -12.48 7.68 -17.61
C MET A 129 -11.29 7.33 -16.71
N LEU A 130 -10.15 7.97 -16.94
CA LEU A 130 -9.00 7.90 -16.04
C LEU A 130 -9.10 9.02 -15.00
N LEU A 131 -9.05 8.65 -13.73
CA LEU A 131 -9.03 9.60 -12.64
C LEU A 131 -7.67 10.30 -12.59
N ARG A 132 -7.70 11.60 -12.27
CA ARG A 132 -6.45 12.28 -11.90
C ARG A 132 -5.80 11.55 -10.73
N PRO A 133 -4.50 11.21 -10.80
CA PRO A 133 -3.78 10.55 -9.70
C PRO A 133 -3.93 11.30 -8.37
N ILE A 134 -3.97 10.56 -7.27
CA ILE A 134 -3.81 11.12 -5.93
C ILE A 134 -2.31 11.19 -5.64
N GLU A 135 -1.82 12.37 -5.36
CA GLU A 135 -0.43 12.65 -5.05
C GLU A 135 -0.33 13.45 -3.74
N GLY A 136 0.83 13.40 -3.10
CA GLY A 136 1.11 14.12 -1.87
C GLY A 136 2.62 14.21 -1.62
N PRO A 137 3.04 14.55 -0.39
CA PRO A 137 4.45 14.64 -0.06
C PRO A 137 5.20 13.35 -0.40
N ALA A 138 6.31 13.46 -1.12
CA ALA A 138 7.15 12.33 -1.51
C ALA A 138 8.13 11.93 -0.39
N TRP A 139 8.35 12.81 0.58
CA TRP A 139 9.25 12.63 1.71
C TRP A 139 8.51 12.77 3.04
N GLY A 140 9.05 12.16 4.10
CA GLY A 140 8.44 12.21 5.43
C GLY A 140 7.08 11.55 5.55
N TYR A 141 6.66 10.79 4.55
CA TYR A 141 5.29 10.27 4.43
C TYR A 141 5.06 8.95 5.15
N ARG A 142 6.13 8.20 5.46
CA ARG A 142 6.02 6.81 5.91
C ARG A 142 5.91 6.72 7.42
N TYR A 143 4.69 6.69 7.91
CA TYR A 143 4.32 6.65 9.34
C TYR A 143 4.32 5.23 9.92
N ARG A 144 4.48 4.20 9.08
CA ARG A 144 4.60 2.79 9.49
C ARG A 144 5.83 2.17 8.86
N ALA A 145 6.68 1.58 9.68
CA ALA A 145 7.88 0.89 9.20
C ALA A 145 8.29 -0.22 10.14
N ARG A 146 8.91 -1.25 9.58
CA ARG A 146 9.59 -2.30 10.32
C ARG A 146 11.08 -2.16 10.04
N LEU A 147 11.83 -1.77 11.06
CA LEU A 147 13.27 -1.59 11.00
C LEU A 147 13.95 -2.84 11.58
N SER A 148 14.81 -3.46 10.80
CA SER A 148 15.66 -4.54 11.27
C SER A 148 16.78 -3.97 12.14
N VAL A 149 17.11 -4.68 13.21
CA VAL A 149 18.18 -4.35 14.15
C VAL A 149 19.23 -5.46 14.12
N ARG A 150 20.50 -5.10 14.02
CA ARG A 150 21.60 -6.06 13.99
C ARG A 150 22.84 -5.52 14.68
N HIS A 151 23.25 -6.19 15.76
CA HIS A 151 24.59 -5.98 16.31
C HIS A 151 25.63 -6.67 15.41
N VAL A 152 26.63 -5.92 14.95
CA VAL A 152 27.70 -6.40 14.06
C VAL A 152 29.00 -6.41 14.86
N HIS A 153 29.30 -7.52 15.49
CA HIS A 153 30.48 -7.70 16.37
C HIS A 153 31.79 -7.25 15.74
N LYS A 154 32.04 -7.64 14.48
CA LYS A 154 33.28 -7.29 13.77
C LYS A 154 33.48 -5.79 13.58
N LYS A 155 32.40 -5.01 13.55
CA LYS A 155 32.42 -3.57 13.39
C LYS A 155 32.24 -2.81 14.72
N GLY A 156 31.83 -3.51 15.80
CA GLY A 156 31.51 -2.90 17.08
C GLY A 156 30.37 -1.89 17.01
N VAL A 157 29.34 -2.15 16.18
CA VAL A 157 28.22 -1.23 15.97
C VAL A 157 26.87 -1.99 15.91
N VAL A 158 25.81 -1.28 16.24
CA VAL A 158 24.44 -1.73 15.93
C VAL A 158 23.97 -1.03 14.65
N LEU A 159 23.44 -1.80 13.71
CA LEU A 159 22.76 -1.29 12.52
C LEU A 159 21.27 -1.35 12.74
N ILE A 160 20.57 -0.25 12.37
CA ILE A 160 19.10 -0.18 12.37
C ILE A 160 18.65 0.39 11.04
N GLY A 161 17.72 -0.30 10.37
CA GLY A 161 17.21 0.17 9.08
C GLY A 161 16.51 -0.92 8.26
N PHE A 162 16.38 -0.63 6.98
CA PHE A 162 15.88 -1.61 6.01
C PHE A 162 17.01 -2.53 5.52
N HIS A 163 16.62 -3.63 4.88
CA HIS A 163 17.60 -4.52 4.25
C HIS A 163 18.26 -3.85 3.03
N GLU A 164 19.48 -4.24 2.76
CA GLU A 164 20.17 -3.92 1.51
C GLU A 164 19.41 -4.48 0.30
N ARG A 165 19.65 -3.90 -0.86
CA ARG A 165 19.10 -4.44 -2.12
C ARG A 165 19.57 -5.87 -2.35
N LYS A 166 18.60 -6.77 -2.63
CA LYS A 166 18.86 -8.20 -2.96
C LYS A 166 19.73 -8.93 -1.90
N SER A 167 19.69 -8.48 -0.66
CA SER A 167 20.48 -9.01 0.44
C SER A 167 19.63 -9.22 1.70
N ARG A 168 20.10 -10.07 2.61
CA ARG A 168 19.52 -10.26 3.95
C ARG A 168 20.18 -9.37 5.02
N TYR A 169 21.20 -8.61 4.64
CA TYR A 169 21.91 -7.74 5.58
C TYR A 169 21.14 -6.43 5.76
N VAL A 170 21.35 -5.80 6.92
CA VAL A 170 20.78 -4.48 7.22
C VAL A 170 21.69 -3.42 6.65
N ALA A 171 21.12 -2.50 5.87
CA ALA A 171 21.86 -1.39 5.30
C ALA A 171 22.37 -0.44 6.41
N ASP A 172 23.60 0.05 6.28
CA ASP A 172 24.18 1.01 7.23
C ASP A 172 23.60 2.41 7.02
N MET A 173 22.41 2.63 7.53
CA MET A 173 21.62 3.85 7.37
C MET A 173 21.80 4.77 8.57
N LYS A 174 22.14 6.04 8.32
CA LYS A 174 22.16 7.09 9.35
C LYS A 174 20.86 7.91 9.38
N VAL A 175 20.20 7.99 8.25
CA VAL A 175 18.94 8.73 8.03
C VAL A 175 18.06 7.98 7.07
N CYS A 176 16.75 8.25 7.12
CA CYS A 176 15.78 7.74 6.14
C CYS A 176 14.78 8.85 5.79
N PRO A 177 14.96 9.58 4.67
CA PRO A 177 14.13 10.74 4.35
C PRO A 177 12.65 10.43 4.10
N VAL A 178 12.27 9.18 3.83
CA VAL A 178 10.86 8.80 3.67
C VAL A 178 10.13 8.64 5.01
N LEU A 179 10.86 8.43 6.12
CA LEU A 179 10.28 8.45 7.47
C LEU A 179 9.99 9.90 7.90
N PRO A 180 9.05 10.13 8.82
CA PRO A 180 8.85 11.46 9.42
C PRO A 180 10.16 12.05 9.91
N PRO A 181 10.38 13.36 9.77
CA PRO A 181 11.67 13.98 10.10
C PRO A 181 12.18 13.68 11.52
N HIS A 182 11.28 13.69 12.51
CA HIS A 182 11.63 13.37 13.91
C HIS A 182 12.07 11.91 14.06
N VAL A 183 11.46 10.98 13.32
CA VAL A 183 11.84 9.55 13.33
C VAL A 183 13.17 9.35 12.60
N SER A 184 13.36 10.00 11.44
CA SER A 184 14.63 9.95 10.72
C SER A 184 15.80 10.45 11.58
N ALA A 185 15.58 11.51 12.36
CA ALA A 185 16.58 12.05 13.30
C ALA A 185 16.91 11.08 14.45
N MET A 186 15.98 10.19 14.83
CA MET A 186 16.21 9.18 15.87
C MET A 186 17.04 7.97 15.41
N MET A 187 17.33 7.81 14.11
CA MET A 187 18.02 6.62 13.60
C MET A 187 19.37 6.36 14.31
N MET A 188 20.20 7.39 14.49
CA MET A 188 21.47 7.25 15.21
C MET A 188 21.27 7.12 16.73
N PRO A 189 20.48 7.96 17.41
CA PRO A 189 20.12 7.73 18.82
C PRO A 189 19.57 6.34 19.14
N LEU A 190 18.76 5.75 18.25
CA LEU A 190 18.26 4.37 18.42
C LEU A 190 19.40 3.34 18.35
N ARG A 191 20.38 3.55 17.45
CA ARG A 191 21.57 2.66 17.39
C ARG A 191 22.38 2.71 18.67
N ASP A 192 22.58 3.92 19.20
CA ASP A 192 23.34 4.13 20.46
C ASP A 192 22.58 3.54 21.66
N LEU A 193 21.25 3.72 21.71
CA LEU A 193 20.39 3.10 22.73
C LEU A 193 20.55 1.58 22.74
N ILE A 194 20.31 0.94 21.59
CA ILE A 194 20.38 -0.55 21.51
C ILE A 194 21.80 -1.04 21.79
N PHE A 195 22.84 -0.33 21.33
CA PHE A 195 24.23 -0.69 21.60
C PHE A 195 24.54 -0.68 23.09
N GLY A 196 23.98 0.27 23.85
CA GLY A 196 24.12 0.40 25.30
C GLY A 196 23.31 -0.61 26.12
N MET A 197 22.39 -1.37 25.50
CA MET A 197 21.54 -2.34 26.20
C MET A 197 22.29 -3.67 26.45
N ASP A 198 21.92 -4.34 27.55
CA ASP A 198 22.35 -5.70 27.83
C ASP A 198 21.81 -6.65 26.77
N ALA A 199 20.54 -6.47 26.36
CA ALA A 199 19.82 -7.24 25.36
C ALA A 199 20.15 -6.89 23.90
N ARG A 200 21.24 -6.18 23.60
CA ARG A 200 21.58 -5.72 22.21
C ARG A 200 21.66 -6.84 21.17
N GLU A 201 21.97 -8.06 21.58
CA GLU A 201 22.05 -9.22 20.70
C GLU A 201 20.68 -9.85 20.39
N THR A 202 19.72 -9.64 21.27
CA THR A 202 18.42 -10.31 21.28
C THR A 202 17.25 -9.39 20.92
N CYS A 203 17.56 -8.16 20.45
CA CYS A 203 16.57 -7.20 19.92
C CYS A 203 16.66 -7.11 18.40
N PRO A 204 15.97 -7.98 17.62
CA PRO A 204 16.15 -8.07 16.17
C PRO A 204 15.37 -7.00 15.37
N GLN A 205 14.43 -6.26 15.99
CA GLN A 205 13.49 -5.43 15.25
C GLN A 205 12.90 -4.31 16.10
N ILE A 206 12.70 -3.15 15.46
CA ILE A 206 11.88 -2.05 15.98
C ILE A 206 10.79 -1.76 14.93
N GLU A 207 9.51 -1.82 15.34
CA GLU A 207 8.41 -1.38 14.48
C GLU A 207 8.02 0.05 14.86
N LEU A 208 7.77 0.87 13.83
CA LEU A 208 7.31 2.24 13.95
C LEU A 208 5.82 2.30 13.68
N ALA A 209 5.09 3.01 14.53
CA ALA A 209 3.71 3.41 14.31
C ALA A 209 3.52 4.86 14.77
N CYS A 210 3.35 5.79 13.83
CA CYS A 210 3.04 7.17 14.15
C CYS A 210 1.53 7.41 14.00
N GLY A 211 0.95 8.05 15.01
CA GLY A 211 -0.35 8.71 14.93
C GLY A 211 -0.19 10.19 14.57
N ASP A 212 -1.24 10.97 14.81
CA ASP A 212 -1.19 12.41 14.54
C ASP A 212 -0.27 13.13 15.54
N GLU A 213 -0.26 12.71 16.80
CA GLU A 213 0.52 13.34 17.87
C GLU A 213 1.50 12.39 18.55
N VAL A 214 1.25 11.09 18.48
CA VAL A 214 1.99 10.06 19.21
C VAL A 214 2.83 9.25 18.25
N THR A 215 4.09 9.03 18.62
CA THR A 215 4.99 8.07 17.95
C THR A 215 5.23 6.87 18.85
N ALA A 216 4.80 5.71 18.42
CA ALA A 216 5.02 4.44 19.10
C ALA A 216 6.15 3.65 18.43
N LEU A 217 7.04 3.10 19.25
CA LEU A 217 8.11 2.20 18.86
C LEU A 217 7.88 0.84 19.54
N VAL A 218 7.76 -0.24 18.76
CA VAL A 218 7.64 -1.60 19.28
C VAL A 218 9.00 -2.27 19.22
N LEU A 219 9.61 -2.52 20.38
CA LEU A 219 10.86 -3.26 20.47
C LEU A 219 10.56 -4.76 20.57
N ARG A 220 10.96 -5.51 19.57
CA ARG A 220 10.99 -6.97 19.66
C ARG A 220 12.23 -7.41 20.43
N HIS A 221 12.03 -8.22 21.46
CA HIS A 221 13.09 -8.80 22.27
C HIS A 221 12.88 -10.30 22.43
N LEU A 222 13.92 -11.09 22.25
CA LEU A 222 13.87 -12.56 22.32
C LEU A 222 14.10 -13.09 23.71
N GLU A 223 14.71 -12.28 24.60
CA GLU A 223 14.97 -12.55 26.00
C GLU A 223 14.40 -11.44 26.88
N PRO A 224 14.10 -11.67 28.14
CA PRO A 224 13.62 -10.64 29.05
C PRO A 224 14.60 -9.46 29.14
N LEU A 225 14.06 -8.24 29.14
CA LEU A 225 14.86 -7.02 29.32
C LEU A 225 15.20 -6.82 30.78
N SER A 226 16.46 -6.44 31.07
CA SER A 226 16.89 -6.06 32.41
C SER A 226 16.22 -4.75 32.87
N ASP A 227 16.20 -4.48 34.18
CA ASP A 227 15.73 -3.20 34.71
C ASP A 227 16.53 -2.03 34.15
N GLY A 228 17.84 -2.24 33.94
CA GLY A 228 18.72 -1.27 33.28
C GLY A 228 18.30 -0.98 31.86
N ASP A 229 17.93 -1.98 31.08
CA ASP A 229 17.44 -1.81 29.70
C ASP A 229 16.11 -1.06 29.66
N GLN A 230 15.19 -1.42 30.57
CA GLN A 230 13.91 -0.71 30.68
C GLN A 230 14.10 0.76 31.10
N ALA A 231 15.04 1.03 32.01
CA ALA A 231 15.38 2.41 32.40
C ALA A 231 15.94 3.22 31.22
N ARG A 232 16.82 2.62 30.37
CA ARG A 232 17.33 3.24 29.14
C ARG A 232 16.21 3.55 28.14
N LEU A 233 15.27 2.62 27.95
CA LEU A 233 14.09 2.83 27.08
C LEU A 233 13.24 4.00 27.59
N ARG A 234 12.99 4.11 28.90
CA ARG A 234 12.24 5.23 29.49
C ARG A 234 12.95 6.56 29.32
N ALA A 235 14.26 6.60 29.54
CA ALA A 235 15.07 7.81 29.32
C ALA A 235 15.01 8.25 27.85
N PHE A 236 15.11 7.31 26.90
CA PHE A 236 14.96 7.60 25.49
C PHE A 236 13.55 8.12 25.14
N ALA A 237 12.50 7.49 25.70
CA ALA A 237 11.12 7.92 25.52
C ALA A 237 10.91 9.37 25.97
N ALA A 238 11.41 9.73 27.15
CA ALA A 238 11.32 11.10 27.67
C ALA A 238 12.09 12.10 26.81
N GLN A 239 13.27 11.73 26.31
CA GLN A 239 14.11 12.61 25.49
C GLN A 239 13.51 12.86 24.09
N HIS A 240 12.90 11.85 23.47
CA HIS A 240 12.45 11.89 22.08
C HIS A 240 10.93 12.00 21.90
N GLY A 241 10.16 12.02 22.98
CA GLY A 241 8.69 12.12 22.92
C GLY A 241 8.03 10.89 22.26
N VAL A 242 8.52 9.68 22.57
CA VAL A 242 8.01 8.44 21.99
C VAL A 242 7.44 7.51 23.05
N GLN A 243 6.62 6.56 22.63
CA GLN A 243 6.12 5.47 23.48
C GLN A 243 6.82 4.17 23.12
N TRP A 244 7.26 3.41 24.14
CA TRP A 244 7.75 2.06 23.94
C TRP A 244 6.64 1.02 24.15
N TRP A 245 6.56 0.13 23.20
CA TRP A 245 5.82 -1.12 23.29
C TRP A 245 6.83 -2.27 23.22
N LEU A 246 6.60 -3.34 23.98
CA LEU A 246 7.47 -4.49 24.04
C LEU A 246 6.80 -5.70 23.41
N GLN A 247 7.54 -6.45 22.59
CA GLN A 247 7.09 -7.68 21.95
C GLN A 247 8.06 -8.83 22.25
N SER A 248 7.62 -9.79 23.03
CA SER A 248 8.45 -10.94 23.40
C SER A 248 8.31 -12.15 22.46
N LYS A 249 7.16 -12.31 21.80
CA LYS A 249 6.84 -13.42 20.88
C LYS A 249 6.01 -12.94 19.68
N GLY A 250 4.78 -13.41 19.54
CA GLY A 250 3.84 -13.03 18.48
C GLY A 250 3.24 -11.64 18.69
N PRO A 251 2.43 -11.16 17.72
CA PRO A 251 1.76 -9.85 17.80
C PRO A 251 0.85 -9.71 19.03
N ASP A 252 0.29 -10.79 19.53
CA ASP A 252 -0.54 -10.89 20.73
C ASP A 252 0.21 -10.54 22.03
N THR A 253 1.54 -10.61 22.02
CA THR A 253 2.38 -10.29 23.18
C THR A 253 2.77 -8.81 23.24
N VAL A 254 2.34 -7.99 22.27
CA VAL A 254 2.68 -6.56 22.22
C VAL A 254 1.94 -5.82 23.33
N LYS A 255 2.70 -5.17 24.22
CA LYS A 255 2.18 -4.39 25.35
C LYS A 255 2.98 -3.12 25.57
N LEU A 256 2.34 -2.10 26.14
CA LEU A 256 3.01 -0.88 26.58
C LEU A 256 4.10 -1.20 27.64
N LEU A 257 5.21 -0.48 27.57
CA LEU A 257 6.22 -0.49 28.64
C LEU A 257 5.68 0.19 29.90
N ASP A 258 5.00 1.33 29.72
CA ASP A 258 4.39 2.12 30.79
C ASP A 258 2.92 2.39 30.47
N ALA A 259 2.03 2.32 31.48
CA ALA A 259 0.57 2.36 31.28
C ALA A 259 0.01 3.76 31.00
N ASP A 260 0.57 4.79 31.63
CA ASP A 260 0.08 6.18 31.56
C ASP A 260 0.70 6.95 30.39
N VAL A 261 0.23 6.63 29.18
CA VAL A 261 0.71 7.30 27.95
C VAL A 261 -0.49 7.71 27.08
N PRO A 262 -0.36 8.80 26.28
CA PRO A 262 -1.41 9.22 25.36
C PRO A 262 -1.78 8.12 24.36
N GLN A 263 -3.05 8.10 23.95
CA GLN A 263 -3.55 7.11 23.02
C GLN A 263 -3.02 7.34 21.60
N LEU A 264 -2.49 6.29 20.98
CA LEU A 264 -2.10 6.32 19.58
C LEU A 264 -3.36 6.37 18.69
N SER A 265 -3.49 7.42 17.88
CA SER A 265 -4.64 7.63 17.00
C SER A 265 -4.27 8.45 15.76
N TYR A 266 -5.09 8.35 14.71
CA TYR A 266 -5.09 9.27 13.58
C TYR A 266 -6.50 9.83 13.35
N SER A 267 -6.60 10.94 12.64
CA SER A 267 -7.87 11.61 12.37
C SER A 267 -8.20 11.67 10.88
N LEU A 268 -9.52 11.67 10.61
CA LEU A 268 -10.12 11.98 9.33
C LEU A 268 -10.97 13.26 9.51
N PRO A 269 -10.34 14.46 9.48
CA PRO A 269 -10.97 15.70 9.92
C PRO A 269 -12.20 16.10 9.10
N GLU A 270 -12.21 15.80 7.78
CA GLU A 270 -13.35 16.07 6.89
C GLU A 270 -14.66 15.44 7.41
N PHE A 271 -14.54 14.31 8.12
CA PHE A 271 -15.69 13.56 8.66
C PHE A 271 -15.84 13.71 10.19
N GLY A 272 -14.93 14.42 10.84
CA GLY A 272 -14.86 14.52 12.29
C GLY A 272 -14.67 13.16 12.96
N ILE A 273 -13.86 12.28 12.39
CA ILE A 273 -13.58 10.94 12.89
C ILE A 273 -12.16 10.87 13.45
N THR A 274 -12.05 10.29 14.65
CA THR A 274 -10.77 9.93 15.27
C THR A 274 -10.68 8.41 15.36
N MET A 275 -9.54 7.86 14.97
CA MET A 275 -9.28 6.44 14.83
C MET A 275 -8.16 6.00 15.80
N PRO A 276 -8.48 5.63 17.04
CA PRO A 276 -7.54 4.92 17.90
C PRO A 276 -7.10 3.58 17.29
N PHE A 277 -5.81 3.27 17.46
CA PHE A 277 -5.27 2.01 16.99
C PHE A 277 -4.10 1.53 17.87
N LYS A 278 -3.77 0.25 17.78
CA LYS A 278 -2.55 -0.30 18.38
C LYS A 278 -1.45 -0.39 17.32
N PRO A 279 -0.16 -0.41 17.71
CA PRO A 279 0.93 -0.60 16.76
C PRO A 279 0.82 -1.87 15.92
N THR A 280 0.10 -2.88 16.40
CA THR A 280 -0.18 -4.15 15.69
C THR A 280 -1.31 -4.06 14.69
N ASP A 281 -2.18 -3.06 14.79
CA ASP A 281 -3.31 -2.90 13.88
C ASP A 281 -2.82 -2.36 12.53
N PHE A 282 -3.45 -2.79 11.43
CA PHE A 282 -3.16 -2.22 10.13
C PHE A 282 -3.69 -0.78 10.02
N THR A 283 -2.83 0.13 9.60
CA THR A 283 -3.18 1.49 9.18
C THR A 283 -2.41 1.86 7.93
N GLN A 284 -2.96 2.76 7.11
CA GLN A 284 -2.28 3.23 5.91
C GLN A 284 -0.96 3.91 6.28
N VAL A 285 0.11 3.59 5.54
CA VAL A 285 1.49 4.06 5.86
C VAL A 285 1.67 5.55 5.63
N ASN A 286 0.83 6.17 4.79
CA ASN A 286 0.86 7.57 4.42
C ASN A 286 -0.47 8.24 4.84
N PRO A 287 -0.54 8.86 6.02
CA PRO A 287 -1.77 9.45 6.52
C PRO A 287 -2.25 10.63 5.67
N HIS A 288 -1.34 11.35 5.01
CA HIS A 288 -1.70 12.45 4.11
C HIS A 288 -2.49 11.94 2.91
N ILE A 289 -2.01 10.86 2.29
CA ILE A 289 -2.70 10.22 1.16
C ILE A 289 -3.96 9.50 1.65
N ASN A 290 -3.96 8.88 2.84
CA ASN A 290 -5.15 8.21 3.38
C ASN A 290 -6.34 9.17 3.51
N ARG A 291 -6.12 10.39 4.00
CA ARG A 291 -7.18 11.41 4.09
C ARG A 291 -7.80 11.73 2.73
N VAL A 292 -6.97 11.92 1.71
CA VAL A 292 -7.43 12.21 0.34
C VAL A 292 -8.06 10.97 -0.30
N LEU A 293 -7.52 9.78 -0.05
CA LEU A 293 -8.04 8.49 -0.52
C LEU A 293 -9.46 8.27 0.00
N VAL A 294 -9.66 8.40 1.31
CA VAL A 294 -10.99 8.26 1.95
C VAL A 294 -11.97 9.28 1.38
N SER A 295 -11.59 10.56 1.35
CA SER A 295 -12.42 11.64 0.78
C SER A 295 -12.84 11.34 -0.66
N ARG A 296 -11.90 10.92 -1.53
CA ARG A 296 -12.20 10.58 -2.93
C ARG A 296 -13.07 9.34 -3.04
N ALA A 297 -12.77 8.28 -2.28
CA ALA A 297 -13.55 7.05 -2.28
C ALA A 297 -15.03 7.33 -1.94
N LEU A 298 -15.28 8.15 -0.92
CA LEU A 298 -16.63 8.50 -0.53
C LEU A 298 -17.36 9.39 -1.56
N ARG A 299 -16.65 10.32 -2.20
CA ARG A 299 -17.22 11.11 -3.32
C ARG A 299 -17.58 10.23 -4.51
N LEU A 300 -16.76 9.23 -4.83
CA LEU A 300 -17.04 8.28 -5.91
C LEU A 300 -18.14 7.29 -5.51
N LEU A 301 -18.18 6.90 -4.25
CA LEU A 301 -19.26 6.06 -3.72
C LEU A 301 -20.60 6.81 -3.74
N ASP A 302 -20.57 8.13 -3.43
CA ASP A 302 -21.74 9.02 -3.45
C ASP A 302 -22.93 8.44 -2.68
N ALA A 303 -22.68 7.94 -1.47
CA ALA A 303 -23.71 7.34 -0.62
C ALA A 303 -24.74 8.39 -0.20
N GLN A 304 -26.05 8.06 -0.30
CA GLN A 304 -27.14 8.95 0.05
C GLN A 304 -27.78 8.54 1.38
N LYS A 305 -28.45 9.49 2.05
CA LYS A 305 -29.10 9.29 3.36
C LYS A 305 -30.20 8.21 3.39
N HIS A 306 -30.64 7.73 2.25
CA HIS A 306 -31.61 6.64 2.13
C HIS A 306 -30.98 5.31 1.73
N GLU A 307 -29.66 5.27 1.45
CA GLU A 307 -28.95 4.09 0.94
C GLU A 307 -28.27 3.30 2.06
N ARG A 308 -28.26 1.99 1.89
CA ARG A 308 -27.48 1.05 2.69
C ARG A 308 -26.16 0.75 1.97
N VAL A 309 -25.05 0.74 2.71
CA VAL A 309 -23.71 0.48 2.17
C VAL A 309 -23.07 -0.70 2.91
N ILE A 310 -22.36 -1.55 2.18
CA ILE A 310 -21.46 -2.55 2.76
C ILE A 310 -20.03 -2.14 2.48
N ASP A 311 -19.19 -2.15 3.53
CA ASP A 311 -17.75 -1.93 3.50
C ASP A 311 -17.05 -3.27 3.72
N TRP A 312 -16.49 -3.83 2.64
CA TRP A 312 -15.81 -5.12 2.64
C TRP A 312 -14.34 -4.96 2.95
N PHE A 313 -13.79 -5.79 3.84
CA PHE A 313 -12.45 -5.69 4.39
C PHE A 313 -12.25 -4.39 5.19
N CYS A 314 -13.21 -4.08 6.05
CA CYS A 314 -13.35 -2.76 6.68
C CYS A 314 -12.23 -2.39 7.69
N GLY A 315 -11.41 -3.36 8.13
CA GLY A 315 -10.32 -3.14 9.08
C GLY A 315 -10.80 -2.48 10.38
N LEU A 316 -10.21 -1.34 10.71
CA LEU A 316 -10.57 -0.51 11.88
C LEU A 316 -11.82 0.36 11.66
N GLY A 317 -12.40 0.32 10.47
CA GLY A 317 -13.49 1.21 10.05
C GLY A 317 -13.03 2.48 9.34
N ASN A 318 -11.85 2.43 8.68
CA ASN A 318 -11.25 3.59 7.99
C ASN A 318 -12.17 4.23 6.93
N PHE A 319 -12.98 3.42 6.24
CA PHE A 319 -14.03 3.88 5.35
C PHE A 319 -15.42 3.78 5.99
N THR A 320 -15.67 2.75 6.79
CA THR A 320 -16.99 2.50 7.42
C THR A 320 -17.50 3.70 8.20
N LEU A 321 -16.66 4.28 9.09
CA LEU A 321 -17.09 5.39 9.94
C LEU A 321 -17.34 6.68 9.13
N PRO A 322 -16.49 7.08 8.18
CA PRO A 322 -16.82 8.14 7.23
C PRO A 322 -18.10 7.88 6.41
N ILE A 323 -18.32 6.66 5.90
CA ILE A 323 -19.56 6.30 5.17
C ILE A 323 -20.78 6.50 6.08
N ALA A 324 -20.68 6.16 7.37
CA ALA A 324 -21.75 6.33 8.35
C ALA A 324 -22.16 7.80 8.59
N THR A 325 -21.34 8.78 8.15
CA THR A 325 -21.72 10.20 8.20
C THR A 325 -22.73 10.58 7.12
N MET A 326 -22.89 9.76 6.04
CA MET A 326 -23.69 10.10 4.87
C MET A 326 -24.72 9.04 4.45
N ALA A 327 -24.54 7.79 4.82
CA ALA A 327 -25.47 6.70 4.49
C ALA A 327 -26.66 6.63 5.45
N ARG A 328 -27.65 5.78 5.12
CA ARG A 328 -28.75 5.39 6.02
C ARG A 328 -28.29 4.36 7.04
N GLU A 329 -27.51 3.38 6.59
CA GLU A 329 -27.05 2.22 7.34
C GLU A 329 -25.74 1.71 6.75
N VAL A 330 -24.83 1.23 7.58
CA VAL A 330 -23.55 0.66 7.13
C VAL A 330 -23.30 -0.70 7.77
N LEU A 331 -22.86 -1.66 6.97
CA LEU A 331 -22.34 -2.94 7.43
C LEU A 331 -20.85 -3.03 7.07
N GLY A 332 -19.97 -3.09 8.06
CA GLY A 332 -18.55 -3.38 7.89
C GLY A 332 -18.30 -4.87 8.07
N ILE A 333 -17.58 -5.51 7.14
CA ILE A 333 -17.21 -6.93 7.24
C ILE A 333 -15.68 -7.05 7.16
N GLU A 334 -15.12 -7.79 8.12
CA GLU A 334 -13.67 -7.93 8.29
C GLU A 334 -13.33 -9.39 8.66
N GLY A 335 -12.16 -9.88 8.22
CA GLY A 335 -11.70 -11.23 8.52
C GLY A 335 -11.22 -11.45 9.95
N SER A 336 -10.81 -10.39 10.63
CA SER A 336 -10.22 -10.44 11.97
C SER A 336 -11.20 -10.01 13.06
N GLU A 337 -11.58 -10.91 13.96
CA GLU A 337 -12.43 -10.58 15.13
C GLU A 337 -11.80 -9.48 16.01
N THR A 338 -10.48 -9.46 16.11
CA THR A 338 -9.75 -8.41 16.85
C THR A 338 -9.96 -7.03 16.21
N LEU A 339 -9.91 -6.94 14.87
CA LEU A 339 -10.18 -5.67 14.17
C LEU A 339 -11.65 -5.29 14.24
N VAL A 340 -12.57 -6.26 14.16
CA VAL A 340 -14.01 -6.02 14.36
C VAL A 340 -14.32 -5.46 15.77
N THR A 341 -13.68 -5.99 16.80
CA THR A 341 -13.80 -5.45 18.16
C THR A 341 -13.29 -4.01 18.20
N ARG A 342 -12.14 -3.74 17.59
CA ARG A 342 -11.56 -2.39 17.51
C ARG A 342 -12.46 -1.42 16.74
N SER A 343 -13.06 -1.85 15.64
CA SER A 343 -13.96 -1.00 14.87
C SER A 343 -15.25 -0.66 15.63
N ARG A 344 -15.76 -1.58 16.46
CA ARG A 344 -16.88 -1.28 17.39
C ARG A 344 -16.48 -0.27 18.46
N GLU A 345 -15.27 -0.39 19.03
CA GLU A 345 -14.74 0.59 20.00
C GLU A 345 -14.60 1.97 19.33
N ASN A 346 -14.05 2.03 18.12
CA ASN A 346 -13.90 3.25 17.33
C ASN A 346 -15.28 3.90 17.02
N LEU A 347 -16.27 3.10 16.65
CA LEU A 347 -17.64 3.56 16.45
C LEU A 347 -18.19 4.19 17.75
N GLY A 348 -18.08 3.49 18.87
CA GLY A 348 -18.55 3.97 20.17
C GLY A 348 -17.88 5.28 20.59
N LEU A 349 -16.58 5.44 20.34
CA LEU A 349 -15.87 6.69 20.60
C LEU A 349 -16.42 7.83 19.71
N ASN A 350 -16.57 7.58 18.43
CA ASN A 350 -16.95 8.60 17.45
C ASN A 350 -18.44 8.96 17.48
N GLN A 351 -19.28 8.18 18.15
CA GLN A 351 -20.68 8.55 18.39
C GLN A 351 -20.86 9.53 19.55
N ARG A 352 -19.93 9.57 20.52
CA ARG A 352 -20.03 10.42 21.70
C ARG A 352 -19.84 11.89 21.33
N GLY A 353 -20.74 12.73 21.80
CA GLY A 353 -20.63 14.19 21.67
C GLY A 353 -20.81 14.76 20.27
N ARG A 354 -21.18 13.95 19.26
CA ARG A 354 -21.46 14.45 17.92
C ARG A 354 -22.81 15.17 17.86
N ALA A 355 -22.83 16.33 17.21
CA ALA A 355 -24.07 17.06 16.92
C ALA A 355 -24.97 16.26 15.93
N GLN A 356 -24.38 15.56 14.99
CA GLN A 356 -25.09 14.67 14.06
C GLN A 356 -24.61 13.23 14.30
N PRO A 357 -25.52 12.31 14.70
CA PRO A 357 -25.15 10.92 14.96
C PRO A 357 -24.68 10.23 13.67
N LEU A 358 -23.77 9.29 13.82
CA LEU A 358 -23.43 8.34 12.74
C LEU A 358 -24.66 7.46 12.46
N ALA A 359 -24.82 7.06 11.19
CA ALA A 359 -25.85 6.10 10.80
C ALA A 359 -25.71 4.79 11.61
N PRO A 360 -26.79 4.02 11.79
CA PRO A 360 -26.72 2.67 12.31
C PRO A 360 -25.63 1.87 11.59
N THR A 361 -24.64 1.41 12.35
CA THR A 361 -23.46 0.75 11.81
C THR A 361 -23.23 -0.55 12.56
N GLN A 362 -23.11 -1.64 11.81
CA GLN A 362 -22.81 -2.97 12.33
C GLN A 362 -21.47 -3.46 11.79
N PHE A 363 -20.81 -4.33 12.55
CA PHE A 363 -19.57 -4.97 12.16
C PHE A 363 -19.69 -6.49 12.34
N ALA A 364 -19.27 -7.25 11.34
CA ALA A 364 -19.27 -8.72 11.33
C ALA A 364 -17.89 -9.27 11.02
N ALA A 365 -17.49 -10.31 11.73
CA ALA A 365 -16.27 -11.06 11.42
C ALA A 365 -16.60 -12.23 10.51
N ARG A 366 -15.86 -12.34 9.37
CA ARG A 366 -16.04 -13.43 8.42
C ARG A 366 -14.81 -13.60 7.54
N ASN A 367 -14.47 -14.84 7.19
CA ASN A 367 -13.48 -15.12 6.17
C ASN A 367 -14.00 -14.71 4.77
N LEU A 368 -13.50 -13.58 4.26
CA LEU A 368 -13.93 -13.00 2.99
C LEU A 368 -13.30 -13.70 1.77
N PHE A 369 -12.38 -14.64 1.99
CA PHE A 369 -11.85 -15.51 0.93
C PHE A 369 -12.70 -16.77 0.69
N GLU A 370 -13.75 -16.98 1.50
CA GLU A 370 -14.66 -18.12 1.43
C GLU A 370 -16.12 -17.67 1.22
N MET A 371 -16.31 -16.58 0.47
CA MET A 371 -17.65 -16.06 0.14
C MET A 371 -18.41 -17.01 -0.76
N THR A 372 -19.72 -17.19 -0.46
CA THR A 372 -20.67 -17.98 -1.25
C THR A 372 -21.92 -17.17 -1.59
N PRO A 373 -22.70 -17.57 -2.60
CA PRO A 373 -23.98 -16.92 -2.92
C PRO A 373 -24.94 -16.80 -1.72
N GLU A 374 -25.04 -17.85 -0.91
CA GLU A 374 -25.91 -17.89 0.27
C GLU A 374 -25.48 -16.86 1.33
N LEU A 375 -24.16 -16.76 1.59
CA LEU A 375 -23.59 -15.79 2.53
C LEU A 375 -23.84 -14.35 2.04
N LEU A 376 -23.64 -14.11 0.76
CA LEU A 376 -23.85 -12.78 0.18
C LEU A 376 -25.32 -12.36 0.20
N VAL A 377 -26.23 -13.28 -0.09
CA VAL A 377 -27.69 -13.05 -0.01
C VAL A 377 -28.12 -12.83 1.45
N ALA A 378 -27.53 -13.57 2.40
CA ALA A 378 -27.81 -13.42 3.84
C ALA A 378 -27.36 -12.06 4.41
N ASP A 379 -26.32 -11.42 3.85
CA ASP A 379 -25.93 -10.07 4.21
C ASP A 379 -26.98 -9.01 3.81
N GLY A 380 -27.92 -9.39 2.97
CA GLY A 380 -29.02 -8.56 2.52
C GLY A 380 -28.67 -7.60 1.38
N VAL A 381 -29.67 -6.89 0.89
CA VAL A 381 -29.50 -5.92 -0.19
C VAL A 381 -28.77 -4.69 0.32
N ALA A 382 -27.77 -4.23 -0.44
CA ALA A 382 -27.12 -2.95 -0.25
C ALA A 382 -27.09 -2.18 -1.57
N ASP A 383 -27.26 -0.87 -1.50
CA ASP A 383 -27.26 -0.01 -2.69
C ASP A 383 -25.87 0.14 -3.29
N LYS A 384 -24.85 0.18 -2.44
CA LYS A 384 -23.45 0.45 -2.84
C LYS A 384 -22.47 -0.35 -1.98
N TRP A 385 -21.30 -0.65 -2.58
CA TRP A 385 -20.21 -1.32 -1.89
C TRP A 385 -18.94 -0.50 -1.95
N LEU A 386 -18.17 -0.53 -0.85
CA LEU A 386 -16.76 -0.21 -0.83
C LEU A 386 -15.98 -1.51 -0.61
N VAL A 387 -14.88 -1.70 -1.33
CA VAL A 387 -14.06 -2.91 -1.27
C VAL A 387 -12.60 -2.50 -1.19
N ASP A 388 -11.88 -2.81 -0.09
CA ASP A 388 -10.46 -2.50 0.12
C ASP A 388 -9.70 -3.76 0.59
N PRO A 389 -9.50 -4.74 -0.28
CA PRO A 389 -8.95 -6.05 0.08
C PRO A 389 -7.43 -6.00 0.24
N PRO A 390 -6.82 -7.00 0.90
CA PRO A 390 -5.40 -7.20 0.90
C PRO A 390 -4.86 -7.53 -0.51
N ARG A 391 -3.54 -7.78 -0.63
CA ARG A 391 -2.85 -7.99 -1.92
C ARG A 391 -3.42 -9.11 -2.77
N GLU A 392 -4.08 -10.08 -2.16
CA GLU A 392 -4.74 -11.22 -2.80
C GLU A 392 -5.97 -10.80 -3.61
N GLY A 393 -6.51 -9.61 -3.37
CA GLY A 393 -7.74 -9.11 -3.97
C GLY A 393 -9.00 -9.70 -3.33
N ALA A 394 -10.16 -9.44 -3.92
CA ALA A 394 -11.47 -9.89 -3.48
C ALA A 394 -12.08 -10.93 -4.43
N PHE A 395 -11.27 -11.91 -4.88
CA PHE A 395 -11.69 -12.89 -5.90
C PHE A 395 -12.98 -13.60 -5.52
N ALA A 396 -13.08 -14.15 -4.30
CA ALA A 396 -14.26 -14.89 -3.87
C ALA A 396 -15.52 -14.01 -3.88
N LEU A 397 -15.42 -12.74 -3.44
CA LEU A 397 -16.53 -11.79 -3.47
C LEU A 397 -16.95 -11.46 -4.90
N ALA A 398 -16.00 -11.13 -5.79
CA ALA A 398 -16.28 -10.82 -7.20
C ALA A 398 -16.87 -12.03 -7.95
N LYS A 399 -16.33 -13.23 -7.68
CA LYS A 399 -16.83 -14.49 -8.25
C LYS A 399 -18.26 -14.78 -7.78
N THR A 400 -18.53 -14.64 -6.49
CA THR A 400 -19.88 -14.85 -5.93
C THR A 400 -20.90 -13.90 -6.55
N LEU A 401 -20.51 -12.63 -6.75
CA LEU A 401 -21.38 -11.64 -7.41
C LEU A 401 -21.65 -12.03 -8.87
N ALA A 402 -20.64 -12.54 -9.58
CA ALA A 402 -20.78 -13.05 -10.93
C ALA A 402 -21.70 -14.28 -10.98
N ASP A 403 -21.56 -15.22 -10.03
CA ASP A 403 -22.41 -16.41 -9.95
C ASP A 403 -23.89 -16.05 -9.73
N LEU A 404 -24.18 -15.10 -8.83
CA LEU A 404 -25.54 -14.59 -8.60
C LEU A 404 -26.11 -13.83 -9.82
N HIS A 405 -25.27 -13.25 -10.65
CA HIS A 405 -25.70 -12.61 -11.91
C HIS A 405 -26.05 -13.68 -12.97
N LEU A 406 -25.19 -14.68 -13.12
CA LEU A 406 -25.34 -15.76 -14.11
C LEU A 406 -26.45 -16.78 -13.75
N GLN A 407 -26.74 -16.92 -12.45
CA GLN A 407 -27.75 -17.87 -11.91
C GLN A 407 -28.78 -17.11 -11.06
N PRO A 408 -29.73 -16.41 -11.70
CA PRO A 408 -30.72 -15.57 -10.99
C PRO A 408 -31.57 -16.31 -9.95
N GLU A 409 -31.73 -17.60 -10.09
CA GLU A 409 -32.48 -18.47 -9.16
C GLU A 409 -31.80 -18.52 -7.77
N LEU A 410 -30.50 -18.36 -7.68
CA LEU A 410 -29.77 -18.36 -6.39
C LEU A 410 -29.99 -17.09 -5.57
N ARG A 411 -30.38 -15.99 -6.19
CA ARG A 411 -30.49 -14.68 -5.51
C ARG A 411 -31.87 -14.38 -4.93
N GLY A 412 -32.93 -15.06 -5.39
CA GLY A 412 -34.33 -14.77 -5.01
C GLY A 412 -34.65 -13.27 -5.23
N SER A 413 -35.06 -12.57 -4.16
CA SER A 413 -35.33 -11.12 -4.17
C SER A 413 -34.11 -10.25 -3.96
N TRP A 414 -32.93 -10.82 -3.73
CA TRP A 414 -31.70 -10.07 -3.56
C TRP A 414 -31.29 -9.36 -4.86
N THR A 415 -30.80 -8.14 -4.76
CA THR A 415 -30.34 -7.34 -5.90
C THR A 415 -28.89 -6.90 -5.70
N PRO A 416 -28.07 -6.90 -6.78
CA PRO A 416 -26.69 -6.47 -6.72
C PRO A 416 -26.60 -4.96 -6.42
N PRO A 417 -25.46 -4.50 -5.84
CA PRO A 417 -25.24 -3.07 -5.61
C PRO A 417 -25.19 -2.32 -6.94
N LYS A 418 -25.72 -1.11 -6.95
CA LYS A 418 -25.71 -0.25 -8.14
C LYS A 418 -24.30 0.26 -8.47
N ARG A 419 -23.44 0.41 -7.43
CA ARG A 419 -22.09 0.92 -7.56
C ARG A 419 -21.15 0.25 -6.57
N ILE A 420 -19.94 -0.03 -7.06
CA ILE A 420 -18.83 -0.59 -6.28
C ILE A 420 -17.64 0.35 -6.44
N VAL A 421 -17.11 0.86 -5.32
CA VAL A 421 -15.81 1.53 -5.28
C VAL A 421 -14.80 0.52 -4.77
N TYR A 422 -13.81 0.23 -5.59
CA TYR A 422 -12.77 -0.76 -5.30
C TYR A 422 -11.42 -0.06 -5.13
N VAL A 423 -10.84 -0.12 -3.95
CA VAL A 423 -9.47 0.31 -3.63
C VAL A 423 -8.57 -0.92 -3.70
N SER A 424 -7.36 -0.79 -4.22
CA SER A 424 -6.45 -1.94 -4.38
C SER A 424 -4.99 -1.54 -4.29
N CYS A 425 -4.23 -2.32 -3.55
CA CYS A 425 -2.77 -2.21 -3.47
C CYS A 425 -2.03 -3.13 -4.47
N ASN A 426 -2.76 -3.82 -5.35
CA ASN A 426 -2.20 -4.72 -6.36
C ASN A 426 -2.99 -4.63 -7.67
N PRO A 427 -2.45 -3.97 -8.71
CA PRO A 427 -3.17 -3.78 -9.98
C PRO A 427 -3.47 -5.09 -10.72
N ALA A 428 -2.69 -6.16 -10.50
CA ALA A 428 -2.94 -7.44 -11.15
C ALA A 428 -4.18 -8.15 -10.57
N THR A 429 -4.34 -8.13 -9.24
CA THR A 429 -5.54 -8.71 -8.60
C THR A 429 -6.78 -7.85 -8.86
N LEU A 430 -6.65 -6.51 -8.87
CA LEU A 430 -7.72 -5.63 -9.30
C LEU A 430 -8.17 -5.95 -10.73
N ALA A 431 -7.22 -6.13 -11.66
CA ALA A 431 -7.54 -6.45 -13.05
C ALA A 431 -8.28 -7.78 -13.20
N ARG A 432 -7.86 -8.82 -12.46
CA ARG A 432 -8.55 -10.11 -12.40
C ARG A 432 -9.99 -9.96 -11.90
N ASP A 433 -10.17 -9.26 -10.79
CA ASP A 433 -11.49 -9.08 -10.16
C ASP A 433 -12.39 -8.18 -11.03
N ALA A 434 -11.81 -7.12 -11.64
CA ALA A 434 -12.50 -6.28 -12.63
C ALA A 434 -12.99 -7.07 -13.83
N GLY A 435 -12.21 -8.05 -14.31
CA GLY A 435 -12.63 -8.96 -15.38
C GLY A 435 -13.90 -9.76 -15.02
N LEU A 436 -14.01 -10.24 -13.77
CA LEU A 436 -15.24 -10.91 -13.29
C LEU A 436 -16.42 -9.93 -13.21
N LEU A 437 -16.20 -8.76 -12.62
CA LEU A 437 -17.25 -7.75 -12.47
C LEU A 437 -17.80 -7.30 -13.82
N VAL A 438 -16.92 -7.01 -14.79
CA VAL A 438 -17.34 -6.49 -16.11
C VAL A 438 -17.89 -7.58 -17.02
N HIS A 439 -17.24 -8.74 -17.12
CA HIS A 439 -17.62 -9.73 -18.11
C HIS A 439 -18.64 -10.77 -17.62
N GLN A 440 -18.82 -10.91 -16.30
CA GLN A 440 -19.67 -11.95 -15.73
C GLN A 440 -20.71 -11.43 -14.73
N ALA A 441 -20.49 -10.27 -14.08
CA ALA A 441 -21.41 -9.73 -13.08
C ALA A 441 -22.27 -8.55 -13.58
N GLY A 442 -22.12 -8.15 -14.85
CA GLY A 442 -22.96 -7.12 -15.49
C GLY A 442 -22.58 -5.68 -15.09
N TYR A 443 -21.33 -5.41 -14.74
CA TYR A 443 -20.86 -4.05 -14.43
C TYR A 443 -20.07 -3.45 -15.57
N ARG A 444 -19.99 -2.12 -15.58
CA ARG A 444 -19.04 -1.33 -16.39
C ARG A 444 -18.00 -0.70 -15.47
N CYS A 445 -16.74 -0.67 -15.91
CA CYS A 445 -15.69 0.06 -15.22
C CYS A 445 -15.74 1.53 -15.67
N THR A 446 -16.40 2.38 -14.91
CA THR A 446 -16.62 3.78 -15.30
C THR A 446 -15.38 4.63 -15.07
N THR A 447 -14.64 4.39 -13.99
CA THR A 447 -13.40 5.14 -13.73
C THR A 447 -12.33 4.25 -13.10
N ALA A 448 -11.06 4.58 -13.36
CA ALA A 448 -9.92 4.01 -12.62
C ALA A 448 -8.77 5.02 -12.55
N GLY A 449 -7.95 4.95 -11.51
CA GLY A 449 -6.77 5.80 -11.36
C GLY A 449 -5.87 5.40 -10.20
N VAL A 450 -4.64 5.87 -10.25
CA VAL A 450 -3.61 5.57 -9.25
C VAL A 450 -3.71 6.45 -8.02
N VAL A 451 -3.26 5.89 -6.92
CA VAL A 451 -3.03 6.57 -5.64
C VAL A 451 -1.56 6.41 -5.30
N ASN A 452 -0.80 7.50 -5.28
CA ASN A 452 0.63 7.46 -4.97
C ASN A 452 0.87 7.35 -3.45
N MET A 453 0.36 6.27 -2.84
CA MET A 453 0.51 5.96 -1.41
C MET A 453 1.97 5.79 -1.01
N PHE A 454 2.81 5.27 -1.92
CA PHE A 454 4.20 4.87 -1.68
C PHE A 454 5.16 5.55 -2.67
N PRO A 455 5.41 6.87 -2.57
CA PRO A 455 6.43 7.53 -3.36
C PRO A 455 7.78 6.81 -3.31
N HIS A 456 8.56 6.89 -4.38
CA HIS A 456 9.88 6.27 -4.54
C HIS A 456 9.92 4.73 -4.56
N THR A 457 8.77 4.07 -4.43
CA THR A 457 8.67 2.60 -4.50
C THR A 457 7.89 2.15 -5.73
N ALA A 458 8.04 0.90 -6.10
CA ALA A 458 7.30 0.27 -7.20
C ALA A 458 5.86 -0.14 -6.83
N HIS A 459 5.43 0.04 -5.58
CA HIS A 459 4.06 -0.28 -5.17
C HIS A 459 3.06 0.64 -5.86
N VAL A 460 2.03 0.05 -6.43
CA VAL A 460 0.92 0.73 -7.09
C VAL A 460 -0.34 0.53 -6.27
N GLU A 461 -0.83 1.63 -5.71
CA GLU A 461 -2.17 1.72 -5.12
C GLU A 461 -3.10 2.30 -6.16
N SER A 462 -4.35 1.86 -6.20
CA SER A 462 -5.29 2.29 -7.22
C SER A 462 -6.72 2.28 -6.70
N MET A 463 -7.60 2.96 -7.42
CA MET A 463 -9.03 2.99 -7.17
C MET A 463 -9.77 2.82 -8.49
N ALA A 464 -10.83 2.01 -8.49
CA ALA A 464 -11.73 1.83 -9.63
C ALA A 464 -13.18 1.90 -9.18
N VAL A 465 -14.05 2.34 -10.08
CA VAL A 465 -15.51 2.38 -9.86
C VAL A 465 -16.18 1.50 -10.90
N PHE A 466 -17.06 0.64 -10.40
CA PHE A 466 -17.90 -0.21 -11.23
C PHE A 466 -19.36 0.17 -11.01
N GLU A 467 -20.09 0.35 -12.10
CA GLU A 467 -21.53 0.62 -12.08
C GLU A 467 -22.28 -0.49 -12.77
N LEU A 468 -23.39 -0.93 -12.16
CA LEU A 468 -24.24 -1.95 -12.72
C LEU A 468 -24.82 -1.45 -14.06
N ASP A 469 -24.60 -2.22 -15.13
CA ASP A 469 -25.15 -1.90 -16.45
C ASP A 469 -26.64 -2.19 -16.46
N THR A 470 -27.44 -1.13 -16.57
CA THR A 470 -28.91 -1.24 -16.62
C THR A 470 -29.46 -1.33 -18.05
N GLY A 471 -28.56 -1.50 -19.06
CA GLY A 471 -28.98 -1.70 -20.46
C GLY A 471 -29.61 -0.46 -21.10
N ARG A 472 -29.17 0.76 -20.72
CA ARG A 472 -29.62 2.03 -21.37
C ARG A 472 -28.79 2.37 -22.58
#